data_8894e1eb90d75deca20ab30ca82886a2
#
_entry.id   8894e1eb90d75deca20ab30ca82886a2
#
_cell.length_a   1.000
_cell.length_b   1.000
_cell.length_c   1.000
_cell.angle_alpha   90.00
_cell.angle_beta   90.00
_cell.angle_gamma   90.00
#
_symmetry.space_group_name_H-M   'P 1'
#
loop_
_entity.id
_entity.type
_entity.pdbx_description
1 polymer ?
#
loop_
_entity_poly.entity_id
_entity_poly.type
_entity_poly.pdbx_seq_one_letter_code
_entity_poly.pdbx_strand_id
1 'polypeptide(L)'
;MDPHTAVPDAVFSEAVVSSARRHESLSALSENSVTDSPQGPSGSRGAPPRWPGIRRWWDRQRCDTGLAEFVVCLPVFFLLVIGGVQYALWSHASHLARAAAEQGSQVASGYGSTSMAGTQAAQSFIATTGPGTLTNPQVSTSTLSGDVAQVTVTGRAQALIPWLDLTVSATSNAPIQEYRTSG
;
A
#
# COMPACT_ATOMS: atom_id res chain seq x y z
N MET A 1 8.66 -33.86 -27.24
CA MET A 1 9.48 -34.28 -26.08
C MET A 1 9.53 -33.12 -25.15
N ASP A 2 8.53 -33.06 -24.26
CA ASP A 2 8.42 -31.99 -23.27
C ASP A 2 8.95 -32.49 -21.92
N PRO A 3 9.89 -31.79 -21.27
CA PRO A 3 10.17 -32.05 -19.88
C PRO A 3 9.29 -31.15 -19.00
N HIS A 4 8.23 -31.71 -18.43
CA HIS A 4 7.53 -31.16 -17.27
C HIS A 4 8.52 -30.90 -16.14
N THR A 5 8.74 -29.65 -15.83
CA THR A 5 9.43 -29.26 -14.60
C THR A 5 8.40 -29.22 -13.47
N ALA A 6 8.30 -30.34 -12.77
CA ALA A 6 7.52 -30.43 -11.55
C ALA A 6 8.21 -29.56 -10.46
N VAL A 7 7.49 -28.58 -9.94
CA VAL A 7 7.87 -27.81 -8.73
C VAL A 7 7.62 -28.76 -7.54
N PRO A 8 8.59 -29.00 -6.66
CA PRO A 8 8.38 -29.87 -5.49
C PRO A 8 7.56 -29.14 -4.42
N ASP A 9 6.37 -29.71 -4.12
CA ASP A 9 5.44 -29.31 -3.04
C ASP A 9 5.99 -29.47 -1.60
N ALA A 10 7.28 -29.77 -1.45
CA ALA A 10 7.86 -30.10 -0.15
C ALA A 10 8.24 -28.87 0.71
N VAL A 11 8.30 -27.66 0.16
CA VAL A 11 8.78 -26.48 0.92
C VAL A 11 7.66 -25.83 1.74
N PHE A 12 6.41 -26.07 1.40
CA PHE A 12 5.27 -25.45 2.11
C PHE A 12 4.84 -26.18 3.39
N SER A 13 5.19 -27.45 3.52
CA SER A 13 4.78 -28.29 4.68
C SER A 13 5.64 -28.07 5.93
N GLU A 14 6.90 -27.68 5.80
CA GLU A 14 7.78 -27.53 6.96
C GLU A 14 7.61 -26.22 7.73
N ALA A 15 7.16 -25.15 7.07
CA ALA A 15 6.93 -23.87 7.70
C ALA A 15 5.73 -23.86 8.67
N VAL A 16 4.71 -24.67 8.40
CA VAL A 16 3.50 -24.77 9.23
C VAL A 16 3.74 -25.60 10.48
N VAL A 17 4.56 -26.64 10.43
CA VAL A 17 4.87 -27.52 11.57
C VAL A 17 5.81 -26.83 12.58
N SER A 18 6.67 -25.94 12.12
CA SER A 18 7.58 -25.18 13.02
C SER A 18 6.87 -24.11 13.84
N SER A 19 5.76 -23.57 13.36
CA SER A 19 4.96 -22.58 14.07
C SER A 19 4.16 -23.20 15.23
N ALA A 20 3.62 -24.40 15.06
CA ALA A 20 2.82 -25.08 16.08
C ALA A 20 3.64 -25.52 17.31
N ARG A 21 4.92 -25.87 17.12
CA ARG A 21 5.78 -26.35 18.22
C ARG A 21 6.30 -25.25 19.16
N ARG A 22 6.17 -23.99 18.76
CA ARG A 22 6.61 -22.82 19.56
C ARG A 22 5.58 -22.35 20.57
N HIS A 23 4.30 -22.75 20.39
CA HIS A 23 3.23 -22.39 21.33
C HIS A 23 3.10 -23.33 22.53
N GLU A 24 3.61 -24.56 22.43
CA GLU A 24 3.50 -25.53 23.55
C GLU A 24 4.58 -25.34 24.63
N SER A 25 5.71 -24.70 24.32
CA SER A 25 6.79 -24.51 25.28
C SER A 25 6.61 -23.29 26.22
N LEU A 26 5.61 -22.42 25.97
CA LEU A 26 5.34 -21.24 26.81
C LEU A 26 4.26 -21.47 27.85
N SER A 27 3.52 -22.57 27.80
CA SER A 27 2.48 -22.91 28.79
C SER A 27 3.01 -23.66 30.01
N ALA A 28 4.23 -24.16 29.97
CA ALA A 28 4.78 -25.01 31.03
C ALA A 28 5.59 -24.26 32.10
N LEU A 29 5.75 -22.93 32.01
CA LEU A 29 6.57 -22.16 32.95
C LEU A 29 5.77 -21.24 33.89
N SER A 30 4.44 -21.36 33.94
CA SER A 30 3.58 -20.49 34.75
C SER A 30 3.01 -21.13 36.03
N GLU A 31 3.43 -22.32 36.41
CA GLU A 31 2.99 -22.96 37.63
C GLU A 31 4.19 -23.32 38.51
N ASN A 32 4.77 -22.39 39.20
CA ASN A 32 5.33 -22.65 40.52
C ASN A 32 5.95 -21.38 41.12
N SER A 33 5.27 -20.68 41.98
CA SER A 33 5.83 -20.05 43.18
C SER A 33 4.73 -19.36 43.99
N VAL A 34 4.06 -20.18 44.81
CA VAL A 34 3.40 -19.77 46.04
C VAL A 34 4.44 -19.88 47.14
N THR A 35 4.37 -18.92 48.05
CA THR A 35 4.95 -18.77 49.37
C THR A 35 6.11 -17.80 49.49
N ASP A 36 5.82 -16.83 50.21
CA ASP A 36 6.31 -16.43 51.51
C ASP A 36 6.50 -14.91 51.61
N SER A 37 5.68 -14.29 52.45
CA SER A 37 5.82 -12.88 52.83
C SER A 37 6.49 -12.81 54.20
N PRO A 38 7.60 -12.08 54.34
CA PRO A 38 8.01 -11.56 55.63
C PRO A 38 7.48 -10.14 55.80
N GLN A 39 6.67 -9.96 56.85
CA GLN A 39 6.30 -8.66 57.41
C GLN A 39 7.56 -7.94 57.92
N GLY A 40 7.86 -6.77 57.41
CA GLY A 40 8.89 -5.86 57.87
C GLY A 40 8.31 -4.45 58.13
N PRO A 41 8.89 -3.63 59.01
CA PRO A 41 8.22 -2.68 59.86
C PRO A 41 7.84 -1.36 59.16
N SER A 42 6.73 -0.77 59.70
CA SER A 42 6.22 0.57 59.41
C SER A 42 7.27 1.67 59.41
N GLY A 43 7.65 2.13 58.24
CA GLY A 43 8.43 3.33 58.02
C GLY A 43 7.57 4.35 57.30
N SER A 44 7.15 5.38 58.03
CA SER A 44 6.50 6.58 57.49
C SER A 44 7.44 7.34 56.56
N ARG A 45 7.30 7.11 55.26
CA ARG A 45 7.93 7.96 54.26
C ARG A 45 6.90 8.80 53.55
N GLY A 46 7.10 10.09 53.63
CA GLY A 46 6.28 11.17 53.12
C GLY A 46 5.67 10.90 51.75
N ALA A 47 4.38 11.05 51.67
CA ALA A 47 3.65 10.96 50.42
C ALA A 47 4.15 12.04 49.46
N PRO A 48 4.45 11.69 48.18
CA PRO A 48 4.73 12.68 47.17
C PRO A 48 3.52 13.57 46.92
N PRO A 49 3.71 14.83 46.55
CA PRO A 49 2.62 15.78 46.33
C PRO A 49 1.66 15.19 45.29
N ARG A 50 0.45 14.91 45.72
CA ARG A 50 -0.66 14.47 44.87
C ARG A 50 -1.10 15.69 44.05
N TRP A 51 -0.75 15.72 42.81
CA TRP A 51 -1.30 16.65 41.84
C TRP A 51 -2.75 16.25 41.55
N PRO A 52 -3.75 16.99 42.06
CA PRO A 52 -5.16 16.64 41.86
C PRO A 52 -5.64 17.36 40.61
N GLY A 53 -5.63 16.71 39.46
CA GLY A 53 -6.24 17.40 38.35
C GLY A 53 -6.46 16.56 37.08
N ILE A 54 -5.56 15.68 36.72
CA ILE A 54 -5.62 15.06 35.39
C ILE A 54 -6.24 13.67 35.41
N ARG A 55 -6.12 12.93 36.51
CA ARG A 55 -6.70 11.57 36.60
C ARG A 55 -8.22 11.54 36.81
N ARG A 56 -8.80 12.58 37.42
CA ARG A 56 -10.26 12.62 37.71
C ARG A 56 -11.10 12.85 36.45
N TRP A 57 -10.51 13.34 35.37
CA TRP A 57 -11.26 13.55 34.13
C TRP A 57 -11.48 12.23 33.38
N TRP A 58 -10.53 11.32 33.45
CA TRP A 58 -10.61 10.01 32.79
C TRP A 58 -11.46 8.98 33.57
N ASP A 59 -11.56 9.11 34.92
CA ASP A 59 -12.33 8.16 35.76
C ASP A 59 -13.84 8.46 35.78
N ARG A 60 -14.26 9.64 35.40
CA ARG A 60 -15.68 10.02 35.41
C ARG A 60 -16.45 9.53 34.19
N GLN A 61 -15.77 8.96 33.19
CA GLN A 61 -16.40 8.43 31.97
C GLN A 61 -16.73 6.94 32.01
N ARG A 62 -16.61 6.28 33.16
CA ARG A 62 -16.82 4.82 33.27
C ARG A 62 -18.26 4.39 33.58
N CYS A 63 -19.22 5.29 33.68
CA CYS A 63 -20.58 4.92 34.04
C CYS A 63 -21.65 4.97 32.95
N ASP A 64 -21.27 5.32 31.69
CA ASP A 64 -22.23 5.25 30.56
C ASP A 64 -21.51 4.87 29.25
N THR A 65 -20.68 3.84 29.35
CA THR A 65 -19.48 3.66 28.49
C THR A 65 -19.78 3.06 27.10
N GLY A 66 -20.96 2.52 26.86
CA GLY A 66 -21.23 1.87 25.58
C GLY A 66 -21.50 2.87 24.44
N LEU A 67 -22.31 3.89 24.70
CA LEU A 67 -22.68 4.86 23.67
C LEU A 67 -21.61 5.93 23.42
N ALA A 68 -20.92 6.38 24.48
CA ALA A 68 -19.86 7.39 24.36
C ALA A 68 -18.65 6.85 23.59
N GLU A 69 -18.32 5.59 23.77
CA GLU A 69 -17.24 4.93 23.03
C GLU A 69 -17.57 4.79 21.53
N PHE A 70 -18.82 4.48 21.21
CA PHE A 70 -19.30 4.43 19.82
C PHE A 70 -19.21 5.79 19.12
N VAL A 71 -19.57 6.87 19.81
CA VAL A 71 -19.53 8.24 19.26
C VAL A 71 -18.11 8.66 18.91
N VAL A 72 -17.09 8.17 19.61
CA VAL A 72 -15.69 8.46 19.31
C VAL A 72 -15.11 7.48 18.28
N CYS A 73 -15.44 6.20 18.36
CA CYS A 73 -14.92 5.19 17.43
C CYS A 73 -15.52 5.30 16.03
N LEU A 74 -16.77 5.72 15.90
CA LEU A 74 -17.49 5.79 14.63
C LEU A 74 -16.85 6.78 13.65
N PRO A 75 -16.52 8.03 14.02
CA PRO A 75 -15.80 8.94 13.13
C PRO A 75 -14.44 8.42 12.69
N VAL A 76 -13.68 7.80 13.61
CA VAL A 76 -12.37 7.21 13.31
C VAL A 76 -12.51 6.07 12.31
N PHE A 77 -13.51 5.22 12.50
CA PHE A 77 -13.82 4.14 11.57
C PHE A 77 -14.17 4.68 10.17
N PHE A 78 -15.00 5.71 10.07
CA PHE A 78 -15.32 6.33 8.78
C PHE A 78 -14.10 6.95 8.11
N LEU A 79 -13.21 7.61 8.87
CA LEU A 79 -11.97 8.15 8.32
C LEU A 79 -11.07 7.05 7.76
N LEU A 80 -10.97 5.90 8.44
CA LEU A 80 -10.21 4.75 7.94
C LEU A 80 -10.82 4.17 6.67
N VAL A 81 -12.15 4.06 6.60
CA VAL A 81 -12.85 3.56 5.41
C VAL A 81 -12.64 4.51 4.22
N ILE A 82 -12.86 5.82 4.42
CA ILE A 82 -12.68 6.84 3.37
C ILE A 82 -11.20 6.86 2.92
N GLY A 83 -10.25 6.80 3.85
CA GLY A 83 -8.84 6.72 3.55
C GLY A 83 -8.46 5.47 2.75
N GLY A 84 -9.03 4.32 3.08
CA GLY A 84 -8.85 3.06 2.36
C GLY A 84 -9.38 3.13 0.93
N VAL A 85 -10.57 3.67 0.73
CA VAL A 85 -11.15 3.87 -0.61
C VAL A 85 -10.32 4.86 -1.41
N GLN A 86 -9.88 5.97 -0.80
CA GLN A 86 -9.03 6.96 -1.45
C GLN A 86 -7.69 6.36 -1.91
N TYR A 87 -7.07 5.53 -1.07
CA TYR A 87 -5.85 4.80 -1.43
C TYR A 87 -6.10 3.82 -2.59
N ALA A 88 -7.21 3.11 -2.58
CA ALA A 88 -7.56 2.18 -3.66
C ALA A 88 -7.74 2.90 -5.01
N LEU A 89 -8.39 4.06 -5.01
CA LEU A 89 -8.55 4.88 -6.22
C LEU A 89 -7.20 5.39 -6.75
N TRP A 90 -6.34 5.88 -5.88
CA TRP A 90 -4.99 6.30 -6.25
C TRP A 90 -4.15 5.15 -6.80
N SER A 91 -4.19 4.00 -6.15
CA SER A 91 -3.48 2.78 -6.59
C SER A 91 -3.96 2.34 -7.97
N HIS A 92 -5.28 2.31 -8.18
CA HIS A 92 -5.88 1.97 -9.48
C HIS A 92 -5.44 2.94 -10.58
N ALA A 93 -5.47 4.25 -10.32
CA ALA A 93 -5.00 5.28 -11.27
C ALA A 93 -3.50 5.12 -11.58
N SER A 94 -2.69 4.74 -10.59
CA SER A 94 -1.25 4.49 -10.77
C SER A 94 -0.99 3.28 -11.67
N HIS A 95 -1.74 2.20 -11.49
CA HIS A 95 -1.66 1.03 -12.37
C HIS A 95 -2.08 1.34 -13.79
N LEU A 96 -3.16 2.10 -13.97
CA LEU A 96 -3.63 2.54 -15.30
C LEU A 96 -2.58 3.40 -16.01
N ALA A 97 -1.96 4.35 -15.30
CA ALA A 97 -0.93 5.21 -15.86
C ALA A 97 0.30 4.42 -16.30
N ARG A 98 0.72 3.40 -15.53
CA ARG A 98 1.83 2.50 -15.90
C ARG A 98 1.49 1.68 -17.13
N ALA A 99 0.33 1.04 -17.17
CA ALA A 99 -0.10 0.26 -18.33
C ALA A 99 -0.22 1.12 -19.59
N ALA A 100 -0.71 2.36 -19.46
CA ALA A 100 -0.77 3.31 -20.58
C ALA A 100 0.63 3.73 -21.07
N ALA A 101 1.57 3.98 -20.14
CA ALA A 101 2.96 4.29 -20.50
C ALA A 101 3.65 3.12 -21.19
N GLU A 102 3.42 1.89 -20.72
CA GLU A 102 3.94 0.67 -21.36
C GLU A 102 3.37 0.46 -22.75
N GLN A 103 2.07 0.60 -22.92
CA GLN A 103 1.41 0.50 -24.23
C GLN A 103 1.95 1.56 -25.19
N GLY A 104 2.08 2.82 -24.71
CA GLY A 104 2.63 3.92 -25.52
C GLY A 104 4.08 3.68 -25.92
N SER A 105 4.93 3.20 -25.00
CA SER A 105 6.34 2.93 -25.27
C SER A 105 6.54 1.78 -26.25
N GLN A 106 5.73 0.73 -26.18
CA GLN A 106 5.75 -0.39 -27.13
C GLN A 106 5.37 0.07 -28.54
N VAL A 107 4.35 0.92 -28.69
CA VAL A 107 3.98 1.46 -29.98
C VAL A 107 5.04 2.43 -30.51
N ALA A 108 5.58 3.30 -29.65
CA ALA A 108 6.61 4.27 -30.03
C ALA A 108 7.94 3.60 -30.45
N SER A 109 8.25 2.43 -29.89
CA SER A 109 9.48 1.66 -30.20
C SER A 109 9.38 0.79 -31.46
N GLY A 110 8.18 0.65 -32.03
CA GLY A 110 7.95 -0.14 -33.25
C GLY A 110 8.74 0.41 -34.45
N TYR A 111 9.13 -0.47 -35.37
CA TYR A 111 9.83 -0.09 -36.59
C TYR A 111 9.02 0.94 -37.41
N GLY A 112 9.63 2.07 -37.73
CA GLY A 112 8.98 3.15 -38.47
C GLY A 112 7.92 3.93 -37.69
N SER A 113 7.80 3.68 -36.41
CA SER A 113 6.88 4.38 -35.54
C SER A 113 7.33 5.79 -35.20
N THR A 114 6.37 6.66 -34.89
CA THR A 114 6.64 8.04 -34.49
C THR A 114 6.32 8.22 -33.00
N SER A 115 6.93 9.20 -32.36
CA SER A 115 6.61 9.58 -30.98
C SER A 115 5.13 9.94 -30.83
N MET A 116 4.51 10.50 -31.87
CA MET A 116 3.07 10.82 -31.87
C MET A 116 2.20 9.56 -31.81
N ALA A 117 2.58 8.47 -32.48
CA ALA A 117 1.85 7.20 -32.45
C ALA A 117 1.84 6.62 -31.03
N GLY A 118 2.98 6.67 -30.31
CA GLY A 118 3.06 6.27 -28.92
C GLY A 118 2.18 7.11 -28.00
N THR A 119 2.17 8.43 -28.19
CA THR A 119 1.29 9.33 -27.43
C THR A 119 -0.18 9.00 -27.65
N GLN A 120 -0.60 8.80 -28.91
CA GLN A 120 -1.99 8.44 -29.26
C GLN A 120 -2.38 7.08 -28.69
N ALA A 121 -1.48 6.08 -28.74
CA ALA A 121 -1.72 4.76 -28.19
C ALA A 121 -1.96 4.83 -26.66
N ALA A 122 -1.13 5.55 -25.93
CA ALA A 122 -1.31 5.73 -24.49
C ALA A 122 -2.62 6.48 -24.16
N GLN A 123 -2.95 7.53 -24.90
CA GLN A 123 -4.19 8.28 -24.70
C GLN A 123 -5.44 7.43 -25.00
N SER A 124 -5.42 6.67 -26.08
CA SER A 124 -6.55 5.78 -26.43
C SER A 124 -6.73 4.67 -25.40
N PHE A 125 -5.61 4.14 -24.87
CA PHE A 125 -5.66 3.15 -23.80
C PHE A 125 -6.32 3.71 -22.53
N ILE A 126 -5.95 4.91 -22.11
CA ILE A 126 -6.58 5.58 -20.95
C ILE A 126 -8.08 5.79 -21.19
N ALA A 127 -8.45 6.24 -22.39
CA ALA A 127 -9.84 6.53 -22.71
C ALA A 127 -10.73 5.28 -22.76
N THR A 128 -10.17 4.13 -23.16
CA THR A 128 -10.93 2.88 -23.30
C THR A 128 -10.92 2.04 -22.02
N THR A 129 -9.81 1.99 -21.30
CA THR A 129 -9.62 1.10 -20.14
C THR A 129 -10.11 1.72 -18.85
N GLY A 130 -9.94 3.02 -18.67
CA GLY A 130 -10.27 3.70 -17.41
C GLY A 130 -10.82 5.10 -17.59
N PRO A 131 -11.97 5.27 -18.29
CA PRO A 131 -12.55 6.58 -18.44
C PRO A 131 -12.89 7.19 -17.09
N GLY A 132 -12.39 8.41 -16.82
CA GLY A 132 -12.61 9.11 -15.55
C GLY A 132 -11.71 8.71 -14.37
N THR A 133 -10.89 7.66 -14.50
CA THR A 133 -9.95 7.25 -13.46
C THR A 133 -8.79 8.24 -13.31
N LEU A 134 -8.29 8.77 -14.44
CA LEU A 134 -7.30 9.84 -14.51
C LEU A 134 -7.96 11.13 -14.98
N THR A 135 -7.83 12.17 -14.17
CA THR A 135 -8.26 13.53 -14.54
C THR A 135 -7.09 14.29 -15.14
N ASN A 136 -7.34 14.98 -16.27
CA ASN A 136 -6.33 15.72 -17.03
C ASN A 136 -5.07 14.90 -17.37
N PRO A 137 -5.20 13.74 -18.03
CA PRO A 137 -4.04 12.95 -18.42
C PRO A 137 -3.17 13.72 -19.43
N GLN A 138 -1.89 13.82 -19.13
CA GLN A 138 -0.87 14.37 -20.01
C GLN A 138 0.08 13.24 -20.40
N VAL A 139 0.26 13.04 -21.68
CA VAL A 139 1.18 12.03 -22.22
C VAL A 139 2.28 12.74 -23.00
N SER A 140 3.52 12.48 -22.65
CA SER A 140 4.70 12.96 -23.37
C SER A 140 5.56 11.78 -23.79
N THR A 141 5.99 11.82 -25.06
CA THR A 141 6.91 10.83 -25.62
C THR A 141 8.20 11.53 -26.00
N SER A 142 9.32 11.01 -25.54
CA SER A 142 10.67 11.47 -25.85
C SER A 142 11.55 10.31 -26.27
N THR A 143 12.60 10.60 -27.01
CA THR A 143 13.63 9.63 -27.41
C THR A 143 14.87 9.89 -26.58
N LEU A 144 15.30 8.90 -25.79
CA LEU A 144 16.56 8.95 -25.05
C LEU A 144 17.67 8.33 -25.91
N SER A 145 18.77 9.05 -26.10
CA SER A 145 20.00 8.56 -26.76
C SER A 145 19.80 7.92 -28.13
N GLY A 146 18.72 8.26 -28.85
CA GLY A 146 18.43 7.75 -30.20
C GLY A 146 17.84 6.35 -30.29
N ASP A 147 18.06 5.47 -29.27
CA ASP A 147 17.72 4.04 -29.33
C ASP A 147 16.60 3.62 -28.35
N VAL A 148 16.12 4.54 -27.53
CA VAL A 148 15.11 4.22 -26.50
C VAL A 148 13.95 5.21 -26.60
N ALA A 149 12.76 4.70 -26.84
CA ALA A 149 11.53 5.45 -26.73
C ALA A 149 11.08 5.50 -25.25
N GLN A 150 10.91 6.71 -24.73
CA GLN A 150 10.40 6.93 -23.38
C GLN A 150 9.03 7.57 -23.46
N VAL A 151 8.05 7.00 -22.78
CA VAL A 151 6.71 7.56 -22.61
C VAL A 151 6.43 7.84 -21.15
N THR A 152 6.06 9.07 -20.87
CA THR A 152 5.66 9.52 -19.53
C THR A 152 4.19 9.91 -19.54
N VAL A 153 3.43 9.31 -18.64
CA VAL A 153 2.02 9.60 -18.41
C VAL A 153 1.90 10.25 -17.04
N THR A 154 1.32 11.44 -17.01
CA THR A 154 1.00 12.15 -15.76
C THR A 154 -0.48 12.48 -15.72
N GLY A 155 -1.06 12.52 -14.53
CA GLY A 155 -2.45 12.86 -14.33
C GLY A 155 -2.78 12.96 -12.85
N ARG A 156 -4.05 13.19 -12.56
CA ARG A 156 -4.56 13.21 -11.19
C ARG A 156 -5.52 12.04 -11.01
N ALA A 157 -5.35 11.29 -9.91
CA ALA A 157 -6.32 10.27 -9.54
C ALA A 157 -7.64 10.94 -9.11
N GLN A 158 -8.76 10.26 -9.37
CA GLN A 158 -10.04 10.70 -8.87
C GLN A 158 -10.03 10.74 -7.34
N ALA A 159 -10.35 11.90 -6.76
CA ALA A 159 -10.37 12.10 -5.34
C ALA A 159 -11.81 12.20 -4.83
N LEU A 160 -12.13 11.47 -3.74
CA LEU A 160 -13.35 11.64 -2.98
C LEU A 160 -13.32 12.90 -2.11
N ILE A 161 -12.12 13.31 -1.74
CA ILE A 161 -11.87 14.46 -0.86
C ILE A 161 -11.44 15.63 -1.74
N PRO A 162 -12.23 16.73 -1.86
CA PRO A 162 -12.01 17.79 -2.84
C PRO A 162 -10.67 18.53 -2.72
N TRP A 163 -10.06 18.56 -1.53
CA TRP A 163 -8.77 19.23 -1.31
C TRP A 163 -7.54 18.31 -1.42
N LEU A 164 -7.76 17.02 -1.71
CA LEU A 164 -6.67 16.04 -1.80
C LEU A 164 -6.29 15.84 -3.27
N ASP A 165 -5.29 16.55 -3.73
CA ASP A 165 -4.71 16.40 -5.07
C ASP A 165 -3.69 15.24 -5.10
N LEU A 166 -4.12 14.08 -5.57
CA LEU A 166 -3.25 12.93 -5.72
C LEU A 166 -2.72 12.85 -7.16
N THR A 167 -1.52 13.36 -7.36
CA THR A 167 -0.83 13.28 -8.64
C THR A 167 -0.28 11.88 -8.86
N VAL A 168 -0.44 11.38 -10.07
CA VAL A 168 0.11 10.10 -10.54
C VAL A 168 1.06 10.40 -11.70
N SER A 169 2.24 9.79 -11.67
CA SER A 169 3.21 9.84 -12.76
C SER A 169 3.78 8.44 -13.00
N ALA A 170 3.81 8.03 -14.25
CA ALA A 170 4.39 6.76 -14.66
C ALA A 170 5.22 6.96 -15.92
N THR A 171 6.39 6.33 -15.97
CA THR A 171 7.30 6.38 -17.12
C THR A 171 7.65 4.97 -17.53
N SER A 172 7.61 4.70 -18.83
CA SER A 172 8.04 3.45 -19.44
C SER A 172 9.03 3.70 -20.56
N ASN A 173 10.01 2.83 -20.67
CA ASN A 173 11.06 2.89 -21.67
C ASN A 173 11.05 1.60 -22.50
N ALA A 174 11.13 1.73 -23.82
CA ALA A 174 11.23 0.59 -24.73
C ALA A 174 12.35 0.83 -25.75
N PRO A 175 13.21 -0.16 -26.05
CA PRO A 175 14.24 -0.03 -27.08
C PRO A 175 13.57 0.05 -28.44
N ILE A 176 14.07 0.98 -29.29
CA ILE A 176 13.59 1.14 -30.66
C ILE A 176 14.05 -0.05 -31.47
N GLN A 177 13.14 -0.66 -32.20
CA GLN A 177 13.41 -1.81 -33.04
C GLN A 177 14.07 -1.36 -34.33
N GLU A 178 15.36 -1.66 -34.50
CA GLU A 178 16.08 -1.49 -35.77
C GLU A 178 16.06 -2.82 -36.53
N TYR A 179 15.75 -2.74 -37.83
CA TYR A 179 15.86 -3.88 -38.71
C TYR A 179 17.34 -4.08 -39.09
N ARG A 180 18.01 -5.05 -38.46
CA ARG A 180 19.35 -5.48 -38.88
C ARG A 180 19.20 -6.50 -40.00
N THR A 181 19.54 -6.08 -41.22
CA THR A 181 19.76 -7.01 -42.32
C THR A 181 21.01 -7.82 -42.00
N SER A 182 20.85 -9.10 -41.66
CA SER A 182 21.97 -10.04 -41.61
C SER A 182 22.43 -10.25 -43.05
N GLY A 183 23.54 -9.59 -43.45
CA GLY A 183 24.24 -9.86 -44.68
C GLY A 183 25.03 -11.16 -44.60
#